data_0ef5b0f843fa195a534b42edcf92c435
#
_entry.id   0ef5b0f843fa195a534b42edcf92c435
#
_cell.length_a   1.000
_cell.length_b   1.000
_cell.length_c   1.000
_cell.angle_alpha   90.00
_cell.angle_beta   90.00
_cell.angle_gamma   90.00
#
_symmetry.space_group_name_H-M   'P 1'
#
loop_
_entity.id
_entity.type
_entity.pdbx_description
1 polymer ?
#
loop_
_entity_poly.entity_id
_entity_poly.type
_entity_poly.pdbx_seq_one_letter_code
_entity_poly.pdbx_strand_id
1 'polypeptide(L)'
;MAAIQFKVLDARLGNEFPLPAPATAGSAGVDLRAMLDAPLHLPAGADALIPSGIAIHIADPGLCALVLPRSGLGHRHGIVLGNLVGLIDADYQGPLMVSCWNRSGAPYTIAPGERIAQLVIVPVVRAAFERVETFAPSTRGEGGFGSSGRH
;
A
#
# COMPACT_ATOMS: atom_id res chain seq x y z
N MET A 1 -2.84 8.15 -19.57
CA MET A 1 -2.66 6.97 -18.70
C MET A 1 -1.17 6.76 -18.56
N ALA A 2 -0.63 6.68 -17.33
CA ALA A 2 0.79 6.38 -17.11
C ALA A 2 1.03 4.88 -17.34
N ALA A 3 2.08 4.54 -18.10
CA ALA A 3 2.51 3.17 -18.29
C ALA A 3 3.54 2.81 -17.21
N ILE A 4 3.20 1.88 -16.32
CA ILE A 4 4.10 1.38 -15.27
C ILE A 4 4.63 0.01 -15.70
N GLN A 5 5.94 -0.13 -15.73
CA GLN A 5 6.57 -1.42 -16.01
C GLN A 5 6.44 -2.34 -14.80
N PHE A 6 6.18 -3.61 -15.01
CA PHE A 6 6.22 -4.60 -13.94
C PHE A 6 6.86 -5.91 -14.40
N LYS A 7 7.46 -6.62 -13.45
CA LYS A 7 8.00 -7.97 -13.62
C LYS A 7 7.16 -8.94 -12.81
N VAL A 8 6.84 -10.10 -13.39
CA VAL A 8 6.31 -11.25 -12.68
C VAL A 8 7.46 -11.99 -12.04
N LEU A 9 7.41 -12.19 -10.73
CA LEU A 9 8.41 -12.89 -9.92
C LEU A 9 7.92 -14.27 -9.46
N ASP A 10 6.61 -14.50 -9.50
CA ASP A 10 5.97 -15.77 -9.17
C ASP A 10 5.19 -16.29 -10.38
N ALA A 11 5.58 -17.45 -10.89
CA ALA A 11 5.03 -18.03 -12.12
C ALA A 11 3.54 -18.38 -12.05
N ARG A 12 2.94 -18.41 -10.88
CA ARG A 12 1.48 -18.60 -10.70
C ARG A 12 0.67 -17.37 -11.16
N LEU A 13 1.28 -16.17 -11.17
CA LEU A 13 0.64 -14.98 -11.72
C LEU A 13 0.61 -15.05 -13.26
N GLY A 14 -0.59 -14.90 -13.80
CA GLY A 14 -0.86 -15.09 -15.23
C GLY A 14 -1.25 -16.52 -15.60
N ASN A 15 -1.13 -17.48 -14.67
CA ASN A 15 -1.54 -18.87 -14.83
C ASN A 15 -2.67 -19.25 -13.86
N GLU A 16 -2.35 -19.46 -12.58
CA GLU A 16 -3.33 -19.80 -11.54
C GLU A 16 -4.09 -18.57 -11.02
N PHE A 17 -3.36 -17.45 -10.93
CA PHE A 17 -3.90 -16.18 -10.46
C PHE A 17 -3.79 -15.11 -11.56
N PRO A 18 -4.77 -14.22 -11.70
CA PRO A 18 -4.72 -13.17 -12.71
C PRO A 18 -3.57 -12.20 -12.44
N LEU A 19 -2.99 -11.65 -13.51
CA LEU A 19 -2.07 -10.52 -13.42
C LEU A 19 -2.76 -9.31 -12.79
N PRO A 20 -2.00 -8.41 -12.13
CA PRO A 20 -2.55 -7.18 -11.58
C PRO A 20 -3.24 -6.34 -12.67
N ALA A 21 -4.52 -6.09 -12.48
CA ALA A 21 -5.33 -5.26 -13.37
C ALA A 21 -6.41 -4.55 -12.55
N PRO A 22 -6.88 -3.35 -12.98
CA PRO A 22 -8.05 -2.72 -12.38
C PRO A 22 -9.27 -3.64 -12.49
N ALA A 23 -10.02 -3.81 -11.41
CA ALA A 23 -11.21 -4.67 -11.38
C ALA A 23 -12.35 -4.14 -12.27
N THR A 24 -12.43 -2.82 -12.42
CA THR A 24 -13.37 -2.09 -13.30
C THR A 24 -12.66 -0.91 -13.94
N ALA A 25 -13.27 -0.32 -14.97
CA ALA A 25 -12.73 0.89 -15.63
C ALA A 25 -12.60 2.11 -14.68
N GLY A 26 -13.37 2.14 -13.59
CA GLY A 26 -13.32 3.19 -12.57
C GLY A 26 -12.47 2.85 -11.34
N SER A 27 -11.84 1.66 -11.30
CA SER A 27 -10.98 1.29 -10.17
C SER A 27 -9.70 2.13 -10.15
N ALA A 28 -9.42 2.76 -9.02
CA ALA A 28 -8.21 3.58 -8.82
C ALA A 28 -6.95 2.75 -8.59
N GLY A 29 -7.10 1.52 -8.13
CA GLY A 29 -5.99 0.63 -7.79
C GLY A 29 -6.11 -0.76 -8.37
N VAL A 30 -5.03 -1.52 -8.22
CA VAL A 30 -4.95 -2.94 -8.56
C VAL A 30 -4.72 -3.76 -7.30
N ASP A 31 -5.34 -4.95 -7.21
CA ASP A 31 -5.15 -5.83 -6.06
C ASP A 31 -3.74 -6.45 -6.06
N LEU A 32 -3.14 -6.53 -4.87
CA LEU A 32 -1.96 -7.33 -4.58
C LEU A 32 -2.37 -8.61 -3.86
N ARG A 33 -1.83 -9.74 -4.33
CA ARG A 33 -2.16 -11.07 -3.81
C ARG A 33 -1.05 -11.61 -2.92
N ALA A 34 -1.42 -12.48 -2.00
CA ALA A 34 -0.49 -13.24 -1.16
C ALA A 34 0.11 -14.40 -1.96
N MET A 35 1.34 -14.26 -2.44
CA MET A 35 2.02 -15.34 -3.16
C MET A 35 2.72 -16.27 -2.15
N LEU A 36 1.90 -16.99 -1.41
CA LEU A 36 2.29 -17.99 -0.41
C LEU A 36 2.25 -19.39 -1.01
N ASP A 37 3.10 -20.33 -0.52
CA ASP A 37 3.09 -21.73 -0.94
C ASP A 37 2.07 -22.55 -0.14
N ALA A 38 1.71 -22.09 1.06
CA ALA A 38 0.70 -22.71 1.93
C ALA A 38 -0.07 -21.62 2.67
N PRO A 39 -1.28 -21.93 3.21
CA PRO A 39 -2.02 -21.00 4.04
C PRO A 39 -1.17 -20.49 5.23
N LEU A 40 -1.16 -19.18 5.45
CA LEU A 40 -0.47 -18.53 6.56
C LEU A 40 -1.45 -18.26 7.70
N HIS A 41 -1.24 -18.91 8.83
CA HIS A 41 -1.99 -18.62 10.05
C HIS A 41 -1.38 -17.41 10.74
N LEU A 42 -2.13 -16.30 10.80
CA LEU A 42 -1.72 -15.04 11.40
C LEU A 42 -2.46 -14.81 12.72
N PRO A 43 -1.81 -15.03 13.87
CA PRO A 43 -2.43 -14.82 15.18
C PRO A 43 -2.93 -13.39 15.38
N ALA A 44 -3.82 -13.19 16.35
CA ALA A 44 -4.25 -11.86 16.78
C ALA A 44 -3.05 -11.00 17.20
N GLY A 45 -2.97 -9.79 16.68
CA GLY A 45 -1.87 -8.84 16.95
C GLY A 45 -0.56 -9.10 16.21
N ALA A 46 -0.43 -10.25 15.53
CA ALA A 46 0.79 -10.57 14.76
C ALA A 46 0.83 -9.89 13.40
N ASP A 47 2.04 -9.74 12.85
CA ASP A 47 2.29 -9.29 11.50
C ASP A 47 3.14 -10.29 10.71
N ALA A 48 3.08 -10.19 9.39
CA ALA A 48 3.90 -10.98 8.48
C ALA A 48 4.19 -10.19 7.21
N LEU A 49 5.41 -10.34 6.69
CA LEU A 49 5.81 -9.77 5.40
C LEU A 49 5.56 -10.79 4.30
N ILE A 50 4.61 -10.47 3.39
CA ILE A 50 4.08 -11.40 2.40
C ILE A 50 4.49 -10.93 0.99
N PRO A 51 5.07 -11.80 0.15
CA PRO A 51 5.40 -11.45 -1.22
C PRO A 51 4.13 -11.27 -2.06
N SER A 52 4.13 -10.23 -2.90
CA SER A 52 3.05 -10.00 -3.87
C SER A 52 3.29 -10.71 -5.21
N GLY A 53 4.47 -11.26 -5.43
CA GLY A 53 4.87 -11.94 -6.67
C GLY A 53 5.20 -11.01 -7.83
N ILE A 54 5.28 -9.70 -7.62
CA ILE A 54 5.68 -8.73 -8.64
C ILE A 54 6.73 -7.75 -8.13
N ALA A 55 7.44 -7.15 -9.08
CA ALA A 55 8.20 -5.91 -8.90
C ALA A 55 7.70 -4.88 -9.91
N ILE A 56 7.76 -3.59 -9.58
CA ILE A 56 7.38 -2.50 -10.50
C ILE A 56 8.55 -1.53 -10.69
N HIS A 57 8.51 -0.80 -11.80
CA HIS A 57 9.39 0.34 -12.04
C HIS A 57 8.55 1.48 -12.61
N ILE A 58 8.36 2.54 -11.82
CA ILE A 58 7.55 3.70 -12.18
C ILE A 58 8.32 4.59 -13.15
N ALA A 59 9.62 4.80 -12.89
CA ALA A 59 10.57 5.60 -13.67
C ALA A 59 10.27 7.11 -13.75
N ASP A 60 9.03 7.53 -13.52
CA ASP A 60 8.61 8.93 -13.52
C ASP A 60 8.66 9.51 -12.11
N PRO A 61 9.61 10.44 -11.81
CA PRO A 61 9.73 11.04 -10.48
C PRO A 61 8.55 11.95 -10.10
N GLY A 62 7.64 12.24 -11.00
CA GLY A 62 6.35 12.91 -10.73
C GLY A 62 5.27 11.96 -10.20
N LEU A 63 5.57 10.66 -10.08
CA LEU A 63 4.66 9.63 -9.60
C LEU A 63 5.29 8.80 -8.48
N CYS A 64 4.45 8.24 -7.62
CA CYS A 64 4.81 7.15 -6.71
C CYS A 64 3.68 6.13 -6.65
N ALA A 65 3.94 4.97 -6.03
CA ALA A 65 2.89 4.02 -5.73
C ALA A 65 2.63 3.97 -4.22
N LEU A 66 1.35 3.80 -3.86
CA LEU A 66 0.91 3.55 -2.50
C LEU A 66 0.37 2.13 -2.39
N VAL A 67 0.89 1.37 -1.43
CA VAL A 67 0.29 0.10 -1.01
C VAL A 67 -0.65 0.41 0.15
N LEU A 68 -1.92 0.07 -0.03
CA LEU A 68 -3.01 0.39 0.90
C LEU A 68 -3.73 -0.89 1.33
N PRO A 69 -4.34 -0.91 2.53
CA PRO A 69 -5.20 -2.01 2.93
C PRO A 69 -6.47 -2.05 2.06
N ARG A 70 -7.07 -3.22 1.95
CA ARG A 70 -8.39 -3.40 1.32
C ARG A 70 -9.48 -3.13 2.35
N SER A 71 -10.46 -2.30 2.01
CA SER A 71 -11.54 -1.88 2.91
C SER A 71 -12.29 -3.05 3.54
N GLY A 72 -12.70 -4.03 2.74
CA GLY A 72 -13.47 -5.18 3.22
C GLY A 72 -12.66 -6.08 4.17
N LEU A 73 -11.40 -6.37 3.82
CA LEU A 73 -10.52 -7.21 4.62
C LEU A 73 -10.15 -6.50 5.94
N GLY A 74 -9.83 -5.21 5.86
CA GLY A 74 -9.49 -4.40 7.03
C GLY A 74 -10.66 -4.21 7.99
N HIS A 75 -11.87 -3.93 7.47
CA HIS A 75 -13.05 -3.68 8.30
C HIS A 75 -13.58 -4.96 8.95
N ARG A 76 -13.74 -6.05 8.18
CA ARG A 76 -14.39 -7.28 8.65
C ARG A 76 -13.46 -8.18 9.45
N HIS A 77 -12.20 -8.26 9.07
CA HIS A 77 -11.23 -9.22 9.61
C HIS A 77 -10.06 -8.57 10.34
N GLY A 78 -9.95 -7.23 10.30
CA GLY A 78 -8.86 -6.52 10.95
C GLY A 78 -7.50 -6.72 10.27
N ILE A 79 -7.46 -7.28 9.05
CA ILE A 79 -6.21 -7.44 8.30
C ILE A 79 -5.91 -6.15 7.55
N VAL A 80 -4.86 -5.48 7.97
CA VAL A 80 -4.40 -4.18 7.46
C VAL A 80 -2.91 -4.22 7.21
N LEU A 81 -2.28 -3.07 6.96
CA LEU A 81 -0.83 -2.99 6.78
C LEU A 81 -0.14 -2.64 8.11
N GLY A 82 0.94 -3.35 8.43
CA GLY A 82 1.74 -3.11 9.64
C GLY A 82 2.48 -1.76 9.59
N ASN A 83 2.84 -1.30 8.41
CA ASN A 83 3.41 0.03 8.16
C ASN A 83 2.35 1.10 7.82
N LEU A 84 1.06 0.81 7.98
CA LEU A 84 -0.12 1.63 7.67
C LEU A 84 -0.26 1.94 6.18
N VAL A 85 0.75 2.50 5.55
CA VAL A 85 0.84 2.79 4.12
C VAL A 85 2.24 2.42 3.63
N GLY A 86 2.32 1.63 2.58
CA GLY A 86 3.59 1.41 1.86
C GLY A 86 3.78 2.49 0.81
N LEU A 87 4.88 3.22 0.87
CA LEU A 87 5.28 4.17 -0.16
C LEU A 87 6.35 3.53 -1.04
N ILE A 88 6.12 3.50 -2.34
CA ILE A 88 7.04 2.95 -3.35
C ILE A 88 7.52 4.09 -4.23
N ASP A 89 8.80 4.38 -4.16
CA ASP A 89 9.45 5.44 -4.92
C ASP A 89 9.55 5.09 -6.42
N ALA A 90 9.68 6.10 -7.27
CA ALA A 90 9.70 5.95 -8.72
C ALA A 90 10.90 5.12 -9.23
N ASP A 91 12.01 5.13 -8.52
CA ASP A 91 13.26 4.43 -8.85
C ASP A 91 13.40 3.06 -8.14
N TYR A 92 12.46 2.68 -7.28
CA TYR A 92 12.46 1.35 -6.67
C TYR A 92 12.14 0.27 -7.71
N GLN A 93 12.91 -0.82 -7.69
CA GLN A 93 12.79 -1.94 -8.65
C GLN A 93 12.75 -3.32 -7.98
N GLY A 94 12.76 -3.36 -6.65
CA GLY A 94 12.72 -4.60 -5.88
C GLY A 94 11.33 -5.25 -5.84
N PRO A 95 11.24 -6.46 -5.27
CA PRO A 95 9.96 -7.14 -5.05
C PRO A 95 9.02 -6.31 -4.19
N LEU A 96 7.75 -6.24 -4.57
CA LEU A 96 6.73 -5.65 -3.71
C LEU A 96 6.33 -6.66 -2.63
N MET A 97 6.58 -6.26 -1.38
CA MET A 97 6.19 -7.01 -0.20
C MET A 97 5.05 -6.30 0.51
N VAL A 98 4.12 -7.06 1.06
CA VAL A 98 2.99 -6.55 1.83
C VAL A 98 3.19 -6.91 3.29
N SER A 99 3.39 -5.90 4.14
CA SER A 99 3.42 -6.08 5.60
C SER A 99 1.98 -6.22 6.09
N CYS A 100 1.48 -7.45 6.25
CA CYS A 100 0.14 -7.70 6.77
C CYS A 100 0.15 -7.74 8.29
N TRP A 101 -0.74 -6.98 8.91
CA TRP A 101 -0.96 -6.98 10.36
C TRP A 101 -2.40 -7.37 10.69
N ASN A 102 -2.54 -8.37 11.55
CA ASN A 102 -3.82 -8.74 12.13
C ASN A 102 -4.08 -7.90 13.39
N ARG A 103 -4.76 -6.77 13.25
CA ARG A 103 -5.15 -5.90 14.36
C ARG A 103 -6.39 -6.36 15.13
N SER A 104 -6.99 -7.49 14.72
CA SER A 104 -8.19 -8.04 15.40
C SER A 104 -7.83 -8.85 16.63
N GLY A 105 -8.85 -9.21 17.43
CA GLY A 105 -8.71 -10.08 18.60
C GLY A 105 -8.79 -11.58 18.26
N ALA A 106 -8.89 -11.97 17.00
CA ALA A 106 -9.00 -13.37 16.57
C ALA A 106 -7.93 -13.71 15.51
N PRO A 107 -7.48 -14.96 15.41
CA PRO A 107 -6.56 -15.37 14.36
C PRO A 107 -7.24 -15.29 13.00
N TYR A 108 -6.44 -15.04 11.94
CA TYR A 108 -6.87 -15.06 10.55
C TYR A 108 -5.94 -15.95 9.74
N THR A 109 -6.49 -16.70 8.79
CA THR A 109 -5.69 -17.52 7.89
C THR A 109 -5.73 -16.90 6.49
N ILE A 110 -4.57 -16.46 6.02
CA ILE A 110 -4.39 -15.93 4.66
C ILE A 110 -4.13 -17.09 3.72
N ALA A 111 -4.97 -17.25 2.72
CA ALA A 111 -4.83 -18.28 1.70
C ALA A 111 -3.83 -17.85 0.59
N PRO A 112 -3.12 -18.79 -0.05
CA PRO A 112 -2.37 -18.50 -1.27
C PRO A 112 -3.26 -17.84 -2.33
N GLY A 113 -2.74 -16.77 -2.97
CA GLY A 113 -3.47 -16.00 -3.96
C GLY A 113 -4.55 -15.07 -3.44
N GLU A 114 -4.79 -15.02 -2.13
CA GLU A 114 -5.76 -14.10 -1.53
C GLU A 114 -5.35 -12.63 -1.78
N ARG A 115 -6.32 -11.77 -2.07
CA ARG A 115 -6.11 -10.34 -2.28
C ARG A 115 -5.97 -9.64 -0.93
N ILE A 116 -4.74 -9.27 -0.55
CA ILE A 116 -4.39 -8.79 0.79
C ILE A 116 -4.18 -7.28 0.89
N ALA A 117 -3.87 -6.64 -0.24
CA ALA A 117 -3.64 -5.20 -0.33
C ALA A 117 -4.07 -4.68 -1.70
N GLN A 118 -3.94 -3.39 -1.91
CA GLN A 118 -4.11 -2.75 -3.22
C GLN A 118 -3.00 -1.74 -3.48
N LEU A 119 -2.60 -1.61 -4.75
CA LEU A 119 -1.59 -0.68 -5.24
C LEU A 119 -2.28 0.44 -6.00
N VAL A 120 -1.96 1.69 -5.66
CA VAL A 120 -2.49 2.89 -6.32
C VAL A 120 -1.33 3.76 -6.76
N ILE A 121 -1.35 4.25 -8.01
CA ILE A 121 -0.37 5.23 -8.50
C ILE A 121 -0.92 6.63 -8.24
N VAL A 122 -0.10 7.50 -7.65
CA VAL A 122 -0.48 8.87 -7.32
C VAL A 122 0.57 9.86 -7.81
N PRO A 123 0.17 11.11 -8.15
CA PRO A 123 1.12 12.16 -8.47
C PRO A 123 1.86 12.63 -7.21
N VAL A 124 3.12 13.04 -7.39
CA VAL A 124 3.99 13.55 -6.33
C VAL A 124 4.40 14.98 -6.66
N VAL A 125 4.22 15.87 -5.70
CA VAL A 125 4.81 17.20 -5.75
C VAL A 125 6.18 17.14 -5.06
N ARG A 126 7.25 17.38 -5.81
CA ARG A 126 8.62 17.44 -5.27
C ARG A 126 8.85 18.82 -4.65
N ALA A 127 8.95 18.87 -3.32
CA ALA A 127 9.24 20.10 -2.60
C ALA A 127 10.75 20.33 -2.49
N ALA A 128 11.18 21.58 -2.70
CA ALA A 128 12.47 22.07 -2.25
C ALA A 128 12.26 22.75 -0.89
N PHE A 129 13.05 22.36 0.11
CA PHE A 129 13.00 22.97 1.44
C PHE A 129 13.99 24.14 1.52
N GLU A 130 13.46 25.34 1.82
CA GLU A 130 14.25 26.53 2.11
C GLU A 130 14.32 26.74 3.60
N ARG A 131 15.54 26.83 4.14
CA ARG A 131 15.74 27.10 5.56
C ARG A 131 15.54 28.57 5.82
N VAL A 132 14.59 28.88 6.70
CA VAL A 132 14.33 30.23 7.21
C VAL A 132 14.45 30.23 8.74
N GLU A 133 14.73 31.40 9.33
CA GLU A 133 14.76 31.54 10.80
C GLU A 133 13.37 31.80 11.38
N THR A 134 12.51 32.45 10.60
CA THR A 134 11.12 32.78 11.01
C THR A 134 10.18 32.66 9.83
N PHE A 135 8.94 32.30 10.09
CA PHE A 135 7.87 32.29 9.08
C PHE A 135 7.15 33.64 9.06
N ALA A 136 6.60 33.99 7.91
CA ALA A 136 5.66 35.08 7.83
C ALA A 136 4.44 34.80 8.73
N PRO A 137 3.87 35.81 9.42
CA PRO A 137 2.68 35.65 10.27
C PRO A 137 1.52 35.03 9.50
N SER A 138 0.82 34.09 10.13
CA SER A 138 -0.43 33.52 9.61
C SER A 138 -1.53 33.57 10.66
N THR A 139 -2.79 33.56 10.22
CA THR A 139 -3.96 33.58 11.10
C THR A 139 -3.97 32.41 12.09
N ARG A 140 -3.44 31.25 11.70
CA ARG A 140 -3.38 30.06 12.55
C ARG A 140 -2.15 30.05 13.46
N GLY A 141 -1.04 30.66 13.05
CA GLY A 141 0.24 30.63 13.77
C GLY A 141 0.67 29.19 14.08
N GLU A 142 1.04 28.94 15.34
CA GLU A 142 1.49 27.63 15.84
C GLU A 142 0.32 26.73 16.33
N GLY A 143 -0.93 27.13 16.15
CA GLY A 143 -2.10 26.37 16.59
C GLY A 143 -2.21 25.01 15.94
N GLY A 144 -2.17 23.94 16.74
CA GLY A 144 -2.28 22.54 16.33
C GLY A 144 -3.11 21.71 17.32
N PHE A 145 -3.18 20.39 17.13
CA PHE A 145 -3.78 19.41 18.04
C PHE A 145 -5.15 19.78 18.60
N GLY A 146 -6.06 20.28 17.74
CA GLY A 146 -7.43 20.61 18.14
C GLY A 146 -7.63 22.08 18.49
N SER A 147 -6.69 22.99 18.14
CA SER A 147 -6.82 24.43 18.33
C SER A 147 -8.08 25.05 17.70
N SER A 148 -8.70 24.37 16.71
CA SER A 148 -9.97 24.77 16.08
C SER A 148 -11.22 24.28 16.81
N GLY A 149 -11.09 23.60 17.96
CA GLY A 149 -12.21 23.09 18.75
C GLY A 149 -12.78 21.78 18.22
N ARG A 150 -13.78 21.23 18.95
CA ARG A 150 -14.51 20.00 18.57
C ARG A 150 -15.90 20.26 17.97
N HIS A 151 -16.35 21.53 17.93
CA HIS A 151 -17.67 21.93 17.44
C HIS A 151 -17.57 23.25 16.69
#